data_369d31e2233600853d3c48ef473182cb
#
_entry.id   369d31e2233600853d3c48ef473182cb
#
_cell.length_a   1.000
_cell.length_b   1.000
_cell.length_c   1.000
_cell.angle_alpha   90.00
_cell.angle_beta   90.00
_cell.angle_gamma   90.00
#
_symmetry.space_group_name_H-M   'P 1'
#
loop_
_entity.id
_entity.type
_entity.pdbx_description
1 polymer ?
#
loop_
_entity_poly.entity_id
_entity_poly.type
_entity_poly.pdbx_seq_one_letter_code
_entity_poly.pdbx_strand_id
1 'polypeptide(L)'
;MRAIIGSAALALAIVPAWAQQSPYAEYQRMARESAPVELFELGGEELWKKPQGPKNVSLEQCDLGQGPGVLKGAYANLPRYFADVDRVMDLETRLLHCMTTLQGRSREEATKRVFGNADTPSEMEYLSAFIAGHSHGMPLRPGMSHPKEKAAFELGQKLYFHRAGAWDFSCASCHGEDDKRIRMSDLPVLYRPAVARPLIATWPAYRVSNSQFKTLQWRMNDCYRQMRMPEPLFGSETTVALVHFLTVTAQGEPYRGPSIKR
;
A
#
# COMPACT_ATOMS: atom_id res chain seq x y z
N MET A 1 -32.90 -21.57 68.42
CA MET A 1 -32.89 -20.64 67.30
C MET A 1 -31.54 -20.68 66.60
N ARG A 2 -31.42 -21.34 65.45
CA ARG A 2 -30.20 -21.39 64.62
C ARG A 2 -30.45 -20.52 63.39
N ALA A 3 -29.66 -19.44 63.27
CA ALA A 3 -29.70 -18.57 62.13
C ALA A 3 -28.87 -19.20 60.98
N ILE A 4 -29.51 -19.39 59.83
CA ILE A 4 -28.85 -19.84 58.59
C ILE A 4 -28.39 -18.58 57.84
N ILE A 5 -27.07 -18.36 57.79
CA ILE A 5 -26.47 -17.30 56.97
C ILE A 5 -26.27 -17.86 55.57
N GLY A 6 -27.11 -17.43 54.64
CA GLY A 6 -27.00 -17.77 53.22
C GLY A 6 -25.90 -16.93 52.57
N SER A 7 -24.84 -17.58 52.12
CA SER A 7 -23.78 -16.94 51.30
C SER A 7 -24.26 -16.77 49.83
N ALA A 8 -24.51 -15.53 49.45
CA ALA A 8 -24.76 -15.22 48.02
C ALA A 8 -23.44 -15.19 47.26
N ALA A 9 -23.20 -16.15 46.40
CA ALA A 9 -22.06 -16.17 45.50
C ALA A 9 -22.32 -15.18 44.34
N LEU A 10 -21.55 -14.09 44.32
CA LEU A 10 -21.55 -13.17 43.16
C LEU A 10 -20.77 -13.83 42.00
N ALA A 11 -21.52 -14.26 40.99
CA ALA A 11 -20.95 -14.75 39.74
C ALA A 11 -20.43 -13.54 38.92
N LEU A 12 -19.11 -13.35 38.94
CA LEU A 12 -18.44 -12.42 37.99
C LEU A 12 -18.54 -13.00 36.57
N ALA A 13 -19.37 -12.37 35.75
CA ALA A 13 -19.42 -12.69 34.33
C ALA A 13 -18.10 -12.25 33.69
N ILE A 14 -17.26 -13.22 33.30
CA ILE A 14 -16.06 -12.99 32.51
C ILE A 14 -16.52 -12.65 31.10
N VAL A 15 -16.52 -11.37 30.73
CA VAL A 15 -16.76 -10.94 29.35
C VAL A 15 -15.53 -11.34 28.53
N PRO A 16 -15.66 -12.20 27.52
CA PRO A 16 -14.53 -12.65 26.71
C PRO A 16 -13.88 -11.48 25.97
N ALA A 17 -12.56 -11.48 25.88
CA ALA A 17 -11.74 -10.37 25.34
C ALA A 17 -12.08 -9.97 23.89
N TRP A 18 -12.73 -10.83 23.10
CA TRP A 18 -13.25 -10.50 21.76
C TRP A 18 -14.49 -9.59 21.77
N ALA A 19 -15.16 -9.41 22.89
CA ALA A 19 -16.34 -8.54 23.01
C ALA A 19 -15.98 -7.06 23.20
N GLN A 20 -14.71 -6.73 23.36
CA GLN A 20 -14.23 -5.35 23.46
C GLN A 20 -13.56 -4.90 22.15
N GLN A 21 -14.32 -4.90 21.06
CA GLN A 21 -13.87 -4.17 19.88
C GLN A 21 -13.85 -2.68 20.22
N SER A 22 -12.68 -2.03 20.05
CA SER A 22 -12.59 -0.61 20.33
C SER A 22 -13.57 0.16 19.43
N PRO A 23 -14.21 1.25 19.89
CA PRO A 23 -15.06 2.08 19.04
C PRO A 23 -14.37 2.53 17.75
N TYR A 24 -13.04 2.62 17.77
CA TYR A 24 -12.23 2.93 16.59
C TYR A 24 -12.20 1.78 15.56
N ALA A 25 -12.10 0.53 16.00
CA ALA A 25 -12.17 -0.63 15.12
C ALA A 25 -13.57 -0.78 14.46
N GLU A 26 -14.62 -0.49 15.21
CA GLU A 26 -15.99 -0.46 14.70
C GLU A 26 -16.19 0.70 13.70
N TYR A 27 -15.72 1.89 14.01
CA TYR A 27 -15.72 3.01 13.08
C TYR A 27 -14.95 2.69 11.79
N GLN A 28 -13.78 2.07 11.89
CA GLN A 28 -13.03 1.65 10.70
C GLN A 28 -13.78 0.60 9.87
N ARG A 29 -14.50 -0.33 10.52
CA ARG A 29 -15.34 -1.31 9.83
C ARG A 29 -16.49 -0.62 9.10
N MET A 30 -17.26 0.24 9.79
CA MET A 30 -18.35 1.00 9.18
C MET A 30 -17.86 1.91 8.04
N ALA A 31 -16.71 2.55 8.20
CA ALA A 31 -16.11 3.38 7.16
C ALA A 31 -15.71 2.56 5.93
N ARG A 32 -15.30 1.30 6.08
CA ARG A 32 -15.07 0.38 4.94
C ARG A 32 -16.37 -0.02 4.27
N GLU A 33 -17.39 -0.33 5.05
CA GLU A 33 -18.72 -0.75 4.56
C GLU A 33 -19.49 0.40 3.87
N SER A 34 -19.17 1.67 4.17
CA SER A 34 -19.81 2.86 3.56
C SER A 34 -19.03 3.50 2.39
N ALA A 35 -18.09 2.96 2.00
CA ALA A 35 -17.05 2.73 1.05
C ALA A 35 -16.68 3.69 -0.07
N PRO A 36 -15.84 4.70 0.21
CA PRO A 36 -15.04 5.25 -0.88
C PRO A 36 -14.12 4.20 -1.54
N VAL A 37 -13.58 3.24 -0.77
CA VAL A 37 -12.66 2.20 -1.27
C VAL A 37 -13.35 1.29 -2.28
N GLU A 38 -14.57 0.82 -1.99
CA GLU A 38 -15.36 -0.04 -2.89
C GLU A 38 -15.65 0.64 -4.24
N LEU A 39 -15.93 1.95 -4.25
CA LEU A 39 -16.09 2.70 -5.50
C LEU A 39 -14.82 2.71 -6.34
N PHE A 40 -13.65 2.78 -5.69
CA PHE A 40 -12.37 2.66 -6.40
C PHE A 40 -12.13 1.23 -6.92
N GLU A 41 -12.50 0.21 -6.17
CA GLU A 41 -12.39 -1.18 -6.63
C GLU A 41 -13.30 -1.44 -7.83
N LEU A 42 -14.56 -0.99 -7.81
CA LEU A 42 -15.50 -1.11 -8.92
C LEU A 42 -15.01 -0.38 -10.19
N GLY A 43 -14.56 0.87 -10.04
CA GLY A 43 -13.98 1.62 -11.16
C GLY A 43 -12.72 0.98 -11.71
N GLY A 44 -11.92 0.36 -10.84
CA GLY A 44 -10.73 -0.40 -11.22
C GLY A 44 -11.06 -1.68 -11.99
N GLU A 45 -12.12 -2.40 -11.59
CA GLU A 45 -12.61 -3.56 -12.32
C GLU A 45 -13.08 -3.20 -13.73
N GLU A 46 -13.82 -2.10 -13.88
CA GLU A 46 -14.23 -1.59 -15.19
C GLU A 46 -13.00 -1.29 -16.08
N LEU A 47 -12.03 -0.54 -15.53
CA LEU A 47 -10.81 -0.18 -16.27
C LEU A 47 -9.94 -1.39 -16.62
N TRP A 48 -9.89 -2.41 -15.75
CA TRP A 48 -9.15 -3.65 -16.01
C TRP A 48 -9.69 -4.42 -17.22
N LYS A 49 -11.01 -4.49 -17.33
CA LYS A 49 -11.72 -5.23 -18.40
C LYS A 49 -11.88 -4.41 -19.68
N LYS A 50 -11.83 -3.08 -19.60
CA LYS A 50 -12.09 -2.19 -20.72
C LYS A 50 -10.93 -2.18 -21.73
N PRO A 51 -11.16 -2.48 -23.01
CA PRO A 51 -10.18 -2.26 -24.07
C PRO A 51 -9.83 -0.77 -24.19
N GLN A 52 -8.55 -0.47 -24.21
CA GLN A 52 -8.03 0.90 -24.29
C GLN A 52 -6.76 0.99 -25.13
N GLY A 53 -6.32 2.23 -25.38
CA GLY A 53 -5.11 2.56 -26.12
C GLY A 53 -5.19 2.23 -27.62
N PRO A 54 -4.13 2.54 -28.37
CA PRO A 54 -4.08 2.33 -29.83
C PRO A 54 -4.32 0.89 -30.27
N LYS A 55 -3.98 -0.10 -29.45
CA LYS A 55 -4.20 -1.52 -29.74
C LYS A 55 -5.60 -2.02 -29.37
N ASN A 56 -6.41 -1.20 -28.70
CA ASN A 56 -7.76 -1.55 -28.23
C ASN A 56 -7.81 -2.88 -27.45
N VAL A 57 -6.91 -3.06 -26.47
CA VAL A 57 -6.76 -4.27 -25.64
C VAL A 57 -7.04 -3.95 -24.18
N SER A 58 -7.70 -4.87 -23.46
CA SER A 58 -7.89 -4.78 -22.01
C SER A 58 -6.60 -5.13 -21.25
N LEU A 59 -6.56 -4.83 -19.94
CA LEU A 59 -5.44 -5.24 -19.08
C LEU A 59 -5.56 -6.69 -18.58
N GLU A 60 -6.60 -7.44 -18.95
CA GLU A 60 -6.81 -8.83 -18.51
C GLU A 60 -5.69 -9.79 -18.95
N GLN A 61 -4.85 -9.40 -19.92
CA GLN A 61 -3.66 -10.14 -20.31
C GLN A 61 -2.39 -9.72 -19.58
N CYS A 62 -2.47 -8.74 -18.66
CA CYS A 62 -1.33 -8.27 -17.90
C CYS A 62 -0.87 -9.33 -16.90
N ASP A 63 0.38 -9.76 -17.03
CA ASP A 63 1.01 -10.63 -16.03
C ASP A 63 1.56 -9.79 -14.88
N LEU A 64 0.95 -9.93 -13.71
CA LEU A 64 1.37 -9.29 -12.46
C LEU A 64 2.36 -10.14 -11.65
N GLY A 65 2.99 -11.11 -12.30
CA GLY A 65 4.01 -11.99 -11.72
C GLY A 65 3.49 -13.35 -11.26
N GLN A 66 2.25 -13.70 -11.60
CA GLN A 66 1.63 -14.99 -11.31
C GLN A 66 0.99 -15.63 -12.57
N GLY A 67 1.28 -15.07 -13.73
CA GLY A 67 0.69 -15.40 -15.01
C GLY A 67 -0.32 -14.34 -15.49
N PRO A 68 -0.61 -14.32 -16.78
CA PRO A 68 -1.53 -13.35 -17.39
C PRO A 68 -2.91 -13.34 -16.72
N GLY A 69 -3.39 -12.18 -16.31
CA GLY A 69 -4.73 -11.99 -15.75
C GLY A 69 -4.94 -12.51 -14.32
N VAL A 70 -3.95 -13.12 -13.69
CA VAL A 70 -4.08 -13.63 -12.33
C VAL A 70 -4.03 -12.49 -11.32
N LEU A 71 -5.16 -12.19 -10.68
CA LEU A 71 -5.31 -11.11 -9.70
C LEU A 71 -5.10 -11.58 -8.26
N LYS A 72 -5.54 -12.82 -7.94
CA LYS A 72 -5.51 -13.34 -6.57
C LYS A 72 -4.09 -13.38 -6.02
N GLY A 73 -3.83 -12.55 -5.01
CA GLY A 73 -2.52 -12.46 -4.35
C GLY A 73 -1.45 -11.71 -5.14
N ALA A 74 -1.79 -11.12 -6.29
CA ALA A 74 -0.81 -10.40 -7.11
C ALA A 74 -0.15 -9.27 -6.32
N TYR A 75 -0.93 -8.41 -5.67
CA TYR A 75 -0.38 -7.31 -4.88
C TYR A 75 0.48 -7.79 -3.71
N ALA A 76 0.06 -8.85 -3.02
CA ALA A 76 0.79 -9.38 -1.87
C ALA A 76 2.17 -9.97 -2.23
N ASN A 77 2.40 -10.33 -3.50
CA ASN A 77 3.66 -10.85 -4.01
C ASN A 77 4.54 -9.80 -4.71
N LEU A 78 4.15 -8.52 -4.67
CA LEU A 78 4.90 -7.40 -5.24
C LEU A 78 5.53 -6.55 -4.11
N PRO A 79 6.63 -5.84 -4.42
CA PRO A 79 7.45 -5.86 -5.64
C PRO A 79 8.22 -7.17 -5.85
N ARG A 80 8.53 -7.49 -7.10
CA ARG A 80 9.32 -8.67 -7.49
C ARG A 80 10.07 -8.46 -8.80
N TYR A 81 11.00 -9.36 -9.11
CA TYR A 81 11.69 -9.39 -10.39
C TYR A 81 10.78 -9.90 -11.51
N PHE A 82 10.88 -9.26 -12.68
CA PHE A 82 10.22 -9.63 -13.93
C PHE A 82 11.25 -9.87 -15.01
N ALA A 83 11.29 -11.10 -15.53
CA ALA A 83 12.30 -11.52 -16.50
C ALA A 83 12.10 -10.88 -17.88
N ASP A 84 10.87 -10.55 -18.26
CA ASP A 84 10.51 -9.93 -19.55
C ASP A 84 11.07 -8.49 -19.69
N VAL A 85 11.39 -7.84 -18.60
CA VAL A 85 11.97 -6.48 -18.56
C VAL A 85 13.27 -6.41 -17.77
N ASP A 86 13.73 -7.54 -17.26
CA ASP A 86 14.98 -7.71 -16.50
C ASP A 86 15.14 -6.71 -15.33
N ARG A 87 14.05 -6.43 -14.60
CA ARG A 87 14.07 -5.53 -13.44
C ARG A 87 13.01 -5.86 -12.39
N VAL A 88 13.18 -5.30 -11.19
CA VAL A 88 12.17 -5.34 -10.13
C VAL A 88 11.09 -4.29 -10.41
N MET A 89 9.84 -4.68 -10.26
CA MET A 89 8.68 -3.79 -10.38
C MET A 89 7.72 -4.00 -9.22
N ASP A 90 7.10 -2.92 -8.79
CA ASP A 90 5.89 -2.92 -7.97
C ASP A 90 4.62 -2.95 -8.84
N LEU A 91 3.45 -2.90 -8.23
CA LEU A 91 2.18 -2.94 -8.97
C LEU A 91 2.06 -1.81 -9.98
N GLU A 92 2.33 -0.57 -9.55
CA GLU A 92 2.14 0.63 -10.38
C GLU A 92 3.06 0.64 -11.59
N THR A 93 4.31 0.25 -11.37
CA THR A 93 5.31 0.14 -12.45
C THR A 93 4.97 -0.99 -13.43
N ARG A 94 4.45 -2.11 -12.92
CA ARG A 94 4.02 -3.24 -13.77
C ARG A 94 2.76 -2.90 -14.56
N LEU A 95 1.80 -2.21 -13.98
CA LEU A 95 0.64 -1.68 -14.71
C LEU A 95 1.05 -0.72 -15.82
N LEU A 96 1.96 0.21 -15.54
CA LEU A 96 2.51 1.12 -16.55
C LEU A 96 3.15 0.34 -17.71
N HIS A 97 3.90 -0.72 -17.41
CA HIS A 97 4.45 -1.60 -18.44
C HIS A 97 3.35 -2.25 -19.28
N CYS A 98 2.30 -2.79 -18.67
CA CYS A 98 1.18 -3.38 -19.39
C CYS A 98 0.41 -2.35 -20.25
N MET A 99 0.18 -1.14 -19.74
CA MET A 99 -0.44 -0.05 -20.51
C MET A 99 0.38 0.29 -21.76
N THR A 100 1.70 0.29 -21.66
CA THR A 100 2.57 0.61 -22.79
C THR A 100 2.71 -0.56 -23.77
N THR A 101 2.83 -1.79 -23.29
CA THR A 101 3.09 -2.96 -24.14
C THR A 101 1.83 -3.60 -24.70
N LEU A 102 0.79 -3.81 -23.87
CA LEU A 102 -0.46 -4.44 -24.30
C LEU A 102 -1.38 -3.43 -25.00
N GLN A 103 -1.61 -2.27 -24.39
CA GLN A 103 -2.52 -1.26 -24.92
C GLN A 103 -1.86 -0.37 -26.00
N GLY A 104 -0.52 -0.35 -26.07
CA GLY A 104 0.23 0.47 -27.02
C GLY A 104 0.23 1.97 -26.71
N ARG A 105 -0.10 2.35 -25.46
CA ARG A 105 -0.06 3.75 -25.02
C ARG A 105 1.39 4.23 -24.92
N SER A 106 1.66 5.48 -25.24
CA SER A 106 2.98 6.06 -24.96
C SER A 106 3.20 6.16 -23.44
N ARG A 107 4.47 6.11 -23.01
CA ARG A 107 4.79 6.31 -21.60
C ARG A 107 4.32 7.68 -21.10
N GLU A 108 4.49 8.70 -21.93
CA GLU A 108 4.04 10.06 -21.63
C GLU A 108 2.52 10.11 -21.37
N GLU A 109 1.73 9.51 -22.24
CA GLU A 109 0.28 9.40 -22.08
C GLU A 109 -0.09 8.66 -20.81
N ALA A 110 0.49 7.47 -20.57
CA ALA A 110 0.21 6.63 -19.41
C ALA A 110 0.67 7.24 -18.09
N THR A 111 1.64 8.16 -18.12
CA THR A 111 2.14 8.86 -16.91
C THR A 111 1.65 10.28 -16.76
N LYS A 112 0.86 10.81 -17.70
CA LYS A 112 0.38 12.20 -17.68
C LYS A 112 -0.35 12.56 -16.38
N ARG A 113 -1.06 11.63 -15.78
CA ARG A 113 -1.79 11.81 -14.52
C ARG A 113 -1.83 10.51 -13.73
N VAL A 114 -0.69 10.08 -13.19
CA VAL A 114 -0.58 8.86 -12.37
C VAL A 114 -1.17 9.04 -10.97
N PHE A 115 -1.19 10.27 -10.47
CA PHE A 115 -1.81 10.63 -9.21
C PHE A 115 -2.95 11.59 -9.48
N GLY A 116 -4.15 11.19 -9.07
CA GLY A 116 -5.35 12.01 -9.18
C GLY A 116 -5.47 13.06 -8.06
N ASN A 117 -6.58 13.78 -8.10
CA ASN A 117 -7.05 14.66 -7.04
C ASN A 117 -8.46 14.23 -6.60
N ALA A 118 -9.09 14.98 -5.66
CA ALA A 118 -10.40 14.64 -5.12
C ALA A 118 -11.50 14.57 -6.19
N ASP A 119 -11.46 15.50 -7.16
CA ASP A 119 -12.47 15.61 -8.21
C ASP A 119 -12.23 14.64 -9.37
N THR A 120 -10.97 14.29 -9.61
CA THR A 120 -10.56 13.46 -10.75
C THR A 120 -9.51 12.44 -10.31
N PRO A 121 -9.91 11.31 -9.74
CA PRO A 121 -9.01 10.19 -9.47
C PRO A 121 -8.31 9.70 -10.74
N SER A 122 -7.15 9.09 -10.60
CA SER A 122 -6.40 8.55 -11.73
C SER A 122 -6.78 7.10 -12.03
N GLU A 123 -6.55 6.65 -13.28
CA GLU A 123 -6.69 5.23 -13.65
C GLU A 123 -5.80 4.34 -12.77
N MET A 124 -4.59 4.81 -12.45
CA MET A 124 -3.65 4.07 -11.61
C MET A 124 -4.19 3.85 -10.19
N GLU A 125 -4.88 4.83 -9.63
CA GLU A 125 -5.51 4.73 -8.30
C GLU A 125 -6.65 3.71 -8.31
N TYR A 126 -7.53 3.74 -9.31
CA TYR A 126 -8.61 2.78 -9.48
C TYR A 126 -8.08 1.35 -9.67
N LEU A 127 -7.16 1.14 -10.61
CA LEU A 127 -6.57 -0.17 -10.88
C LEU A 127 -5.81 -0.72 -9.67
N SER A 128 -5.10 0.15 -8.94
CA SER A 128 -4.39 -0.27 -7.72
C SER A 128 -5.34 -0.71 -6.62
N ALA A 129 -6.50 -0.05 -6.46
CA ALA A 129 -7.52 -0.45 -5.50
C ALA A 129 -8.05 -1.85 -5.83
N PHE A 130 -8.51 -2.03 -7.06
CA PHE A 130 -9.08 -3.29 -7.54
C PHE A 130 -8.12 -4.47 -7.38
N ILE A 131 -6.90 -4.34 -7.91
CA ILE A 131 -5.93 -5.44 -7.87
C ILE A 131 -5.48 -5.76 -6.43
N ALA A 132 -5.27 -4.72 -5.62
CA ALA A 132 -4.87 -4.92 -4.24
C ALA A 132 -5.95 -5.61 -3.41
N GLY A 133 -7.24 -5.32 -3.65
CA GLY A 133 -8.37 -5.98 -3.00
C GLY A 133 -8.34 -7.51 -3.13
N HIS A 134 -7.87 -8.04 -4.28
CA HIS A 134 -7.72 -9.47 -4.52
C HIS A 134 -6.59 -10.15 -3.70
N SER A 135 -5.86 -9.38 -2.90
CA SER A 135 -4.83 -9.90 -1.98
C SER A 135 -5.25 -9.83 -0.50
N HIS A 136 -6.47 -9.39 -0.20
CA HIS A 136 -6.92 -9.23 1.19
C HIS A 136 -6.80 -10.54 1.99
N GLY A 137 -6.26 -10.45 3.21
CA GLY A 137 -5.99 -11.58 4.10
C GLY A 137 -4.74 -12.40 3.76
N MET A 138 -4.12 -12.20 2.59
CA MET A 138 -2.94 -12.96 2.17
C MET A 138 -1.66 -12.36 2.78
N PRO A 139 -0.68 -13.19 3.18
CA PRO A 139 0.58 -12.68 3.71
C PRO A 139 1.38 -11.96 2.61
N LEU A 140 1.96 -10.80 2.95
CA LEU A 140 2.90 -10.10 2.07
C LEU A 140 4.14 -10.97 1.82
N ARG A 141 4.47 -11.21 0.56
CA ARG A 141 5.59 -12.03 0.11
C ARG A 141 6.33 -11.37 -1.06
N PRO A 142 6.89 -10.15 -0.87
CA PRO A 142 7.69 -9.53 -1.91
C PRO A 142 8.87 -10.41 -2.30
N GLY A 143 9.36 -10.26 -3.52
CA GLY A 143 10.48 -11.06 -4.03
C GLY A 143 11.78 -10.76 -3.29
N MET A 144 12.52 -11.82 -2.88
CA MET A 144 13.84 -11.72 -2.24
C MET A 144 14.79 -12.85 -2.68
N SER A 145 14.38 -13.68 -3.65
CA SER A 145 15.20 -14.79 -4.14
C SER A 145 16.17 -14.40 -5.25
N HIS A 146 15.75 -13.49 -6.14
CA HIS A 146 16.56 -13.05 -7.28
C HIS A 146 17.62 -12.01 -6.84
N PRO A 147 18.85 -11.99 -7.43
CA PRO A 147 19.89 -11.00 -7.09
C PRO A 147 19.44 -9.56 -7.21
N LYS A 148 18.65 -9.22 -8.24
CA LYS A 148 18.12 -7.85 -8.44
C LYS A 148 17.09 -7.46 -7.38
N GLU A 149 16.35 -8.40 -6.80
CA GLU A 149 15.45 -8.14 -5.68
C GLU A 149 16.24 -7.77 -4.43
N LYS A 150 17.32 -8.50 -4.15
CA LYS A 150 18.22 -8.17 -3.03
C LYS A 150 18.89 -6.81 -3.23
N ALA A 151 19.37 -6.52 -4.44
CA ALA A 151 19.96 -5.22 -4.78
C ALA A 151 18.93 -4.08 -4.64
N ALA A 152 17.68 -4.28 -5.07
CA ALA A 152 16.61 -3.30 -4.89
C ALA A 152 16.29 -3.06 -3.41
N PHE A 153 16.28 -4.12 -2.59
CA PHE A 153 16.10 -3.99 -1.14
C PHE A 153 17.23 -3.18 -0.50
N GLU A 154 18.49 -3.50 -0.82
CA GLU A 154 19.68 -2.79 -0.31
C GLU A 154 19.68 -1.33 -0.75
N LEU A 155 19.34 -1.05 -2.01
CA LEU A 155 19.19 0.31 -2.50
C LEU A 155 18.10 1.07 -1.74
N GLY A 156 16.93 0.45 -1.55
CA GLY A 156 15.82 1.05 -0.80
C GLY A 156 16.21 1.35 0.65
N GLN A 157 16.95 0.44 1.29
CA GLN A 157 17.49 0.65 2.64
C GLN A 157 18.47 1.84 2.67
N LYS A 158 19.42 1.91 1.72
CA LYS A 158 20.34 3.05 1.61
C LYS A 158 19.60 4.36 1.42
N LEU A 159 18.63 4.40 0.50
CA LEU A 159 17.81 5.58 0.23
C LEU A 159 16.99 6.02 1.45
N TYR A 160 16.50 5.09 2.24
CA TYR A 160 15.73 5.39 3.45
C TYR A 160 16.53 6.18 4.48
N PHE A 161 17.84 5.92 4.61
CA PHE A 161 18.74 6.62 5.52
C PHE A 161 19.54 7.75 4.87
N HIS A 162 19.48 7.86 3.52
CA HIS A 162 20.25 8.88 2.79
C HIS A 162 19.69 10.29 3.03
N ARG A 163 20.51 11.15 3.60
CA ARG A 163 20.16 12.55 3.84
C ARG A 163 20.46 13.39 2.60
N ALA A 164 19.51 14.21 2.20
CA ALA A 164 19.60 15.06 1.03
C ALA A 164 18.63 16.25 1.10
N GLY A 165 18.64 17.05 0.04
CA GLY A 165 17.78 18.24 -0.08
C GLY A 165 18.27 19.41 0.75
N ALA A 166 17.53 20.52 0.65
CA ALA A 166 17.91 21.79 1.30
C ALA A 166 17.93 21.71 2.84
N TRP A 167 17.22 20.77 3.42
CA TRP A 167 17.14 20.57 4.88
C TRP A 167 17.96 19.38 5.39
N ASP A 168 18.72 18.74 4.51
CA ASP A 168 19.53 17.57 4.85
C ASP A 168 18.70 16.49 5.60
N PHE A 169 17.51 16.16 5.08
CA PHE A 169 16.61 15.16 5.65
C PHE A 169 16.70 13.82 4.91
N SER A 170 16.26 12.78 5.58
CA SER A 170 16.01 11.44 5.04
C SER A 170 14.65 10.92 5.53
N CYS A 171 14.19 9.78 5.02
CA CYS A 171 13.02 9.11 5.59
C CYS A 171 13.23 8.82 7.08
N ALA A 172 14.44 8.41 7.46
CA ALA A 172 14.83 8.15 8.85
C ALA A 172 14.84 9.42 9.73
N SER A 173 14.97 10.63 9.18
CA SER A 173 14.88 11.86 9.97
C SER A 173 13.52 12.00 10.68
N CYS A 174 12.45 11.48 10.03
CA CYS A 174 11.10 11.44 10.59
C CYS A 174 10.72 10.06 11.12
N HIS A 175 11.16 8.98 10.47
CA HIS A 175 10.73 7.60 10.72
C HIS A 175 11.85 6.70 11.28
N GLY A 176 12.88 7.29 11.91
CA GLY A 176 14.05 6.56 12.41
C GLY A 176 14.08 6.34 13.93
N GLU A 177 13.28 7.07 14.69
CA GLU A 177 13.28 7.03 16.15
C GLU A 177 11.86 7.09 16.70
N ASP A 178 11.66 6.57 17.89
CA ASP A 178 10.39 6.68 18.61
C ASP A 178 10.13 8.15 19.01
N ASP A 179 8.88 8.44 19.37
CA ASP A 179 8.41 9.75 19.85
C ASP A 179 8.55 10.92 18.85
N LYS A 180 8.91 10.65 17.62
CA LYS A 180 8.86 11.67 16.56
C LYS A 180 7.40 11.97 16.19
N ARG A 181 7.11 13.24 16.04
CA ARG A 181 5.76 13.72 15.70
C ARG A 181 5.79 14.78 14.62
N ILE A 182 4.75 14.77 13.80
CA ILE A 182 4.45 15.87 12.90
C ILE A 182 3.01 16.33 13.14
N ARG A 183 2.82 17.60 13.50
CA ARG A 183 1.53 18.14 13.93
C ARG A 183 0.96 17.31 15.11
N MET A 184 -0.22 16.68 14.92
CA MET A 184 -0.91 15.85 15.90
C MET A 184 -0.69 14.34 15.68
N SER A 185 0.19 13.94 14.76
CA SER A 185 0.40 12.54 14.38
C SER A 185 1.78 12.05 14.83
N ASP A 186 1.81 10.90 15.47
CA ASP A 186 3.05 10.19 15.75
C ASP A 186 3.61 9.60 14.45
N LEU A 187 4.92 9.58 14.34
CA LEU A 187 5.63 9.07 13.16
C LEU A 187 6.20 7.69 13.47
N PRO A 188 5.71 6.63 12.83
CA PRO A 188 6.16 5.27 13.10
C PRO A 188 7.58 5.01 12.60
N VAL A 189 8.33 4.17 13.30
CA VAL A 189 9.67 3.74 12.89
C VAL A 189 9.57 2.64 11.84
N LEU A 190 9.57 3.03 10.55
CA LEU A 190 9.20 2.15 9.44
C LEU A 190 10.25 1.10 9.06
N TYR A 191 11.49 1.17 9.54
CA TYR A 191 12.49 0.12 9.34
C TYR A 191 12.42 -1.01 10.40
N ARG A 192 11.60 -0.84 11.44
CA ARG A 192 11.37 -1.89 12.47
C ARG A 192 10.19 -2.76 12.05
N PRO A 193 10.37 -4.08 11.82
CA PRO A 193 9.29 -4.94 11.32
C PRO A 193 8.02 -4.92 12.19
N ALA A 194 8.16 -4.91 13.51
CA ALA A 194 7.01 -4.90 14.42
C ALA A 194 6.11 -3.66 14.25
N VAL A 195 6.70 -2.52 13.86
CA VAL A 195 5.99 -1.25 13.63
C VAL A 195 5.55 -1.11 12.18
N ALA A 196 6.40 -1.49 11.22
CA ALA A 196 6.14 -1.35 9.79
C ALA A 196 5.04 -2.29 9.29
N ARG A 197 5.02 -3.55 9.75
CA ARG A 197 4.09 -4.60 9.31
C ARG A 197 2.64 -4.13 9.28
N PRO A 198 2.02 -3.74 10.40
CA PRO A 198 0.60 -3.36 10.43
C PRO A 198 0.30 -2.11 9.59
N LEU A 199 1.31 -1.28 9.32
CA LEU A 199 1.13 -0.02 8.60
C LEU A 199 1.27 -0.19 7.09
N ILE A 200 2.31 -0.90 6.64
CA ILE A 200 2.55 -1.13 5.21
C ILE A 200 1.50 -2.07 4.62
N ALA A 201 1.08 -3.10 5.37
CA ALA A 201 0.05 -4.05 4.94
C ALA A 201 -1.36 -3.45 4.75
N THR A 202 -1.51 -2.14 4.88
CA THR A 202 -2.76 -1.42 4.69
C THR A 202 -2.73 -0.41 3.52
N TRP A 203 -1.65 -0.36 2.75
CA TRP A 203 -1.56 0.43 1.52
C TRP A 203 -1.88 -0.44 0.29
N PRO A 204 -2.49 0.11 -0.79
CA PRO A 204 -2.94 1.49 -0.98
C PRO A 204 -4.11 1.85 -0.06
N ALA A 205 -4.44 3.14 0.05
CA ALA A 205 -5.47 3.57 1.00
C ALA A 205 -6.23 4.83 0.53
N TYR A 206 -7.52 4.89 0.91
CA TYR A 206 -8.28 6.12 0.85
C TYR A 206 -7.91 7.02 2.04
N ARG A 207 -7.48 8.24 1.76
CA ARG A 207 -7.11 9.23 2.77
C ARG A 207 -8.24 10.22 2.99
N VAL A 208 -8.89 10.12 4.15
CA VAL A 208 -10.01 10.99 4.52
C VAL A 208 -9.61 12.47 4.55
N SER A 209 -8.37 12.76 5.01
CA SER A 209 -7.87 14.14 5.15
C SER A 209 -7.80 14.93 3.84
N ASN A 210 -7.78 14.27 2.70
CA ASN A 210 -7.76 14.92 1.38
C ASN A 210 -8.78 14.31 0.40
N SER A 211 -9.67 13.44 0.89
CA SER A 211 -10.73 12.79 0.11
C SER A 211 -10.20 12.08 -1.15
N GLN A 212 -9.06 11.39 -1.05
CA GLN A 212 -8.38 10.79 -2.20
C GLN A 212 -7.90 9.38 -1.89
N PHE A 213 -8.02 8.48 -2.88
CA PHE A 213 -7.32 7.20 -2.85
C PHE A 213 -5.86 7.41 -3.25
N LYS A 214 -4.94 6.81 -2.53
CA LYS A 214 -3.50 7.00 -2.74
C LYS A 214 -2.73 5.70 -2.67
N THR A 215 -1.76 5.59 -3.56
CA THR A 215 -0.81 4.48 -3.62
C THR A 215 0.39 4.71 -2.70
N LEU A 216 1.21 3.69 -2.53
CA LEU A 216 2.43 3.83 -1.73
C LEU A 216 3.48 4.71 -2.44
N GLN A 217 3.58 4.66 -3.78
CA GLN A 217 4.44 5.58 -4.53
C GLN A 217 4.03 7.04 -4.34
N TRP A 218 2.72 7.33 -4.39
CA TRP A 218 2.23 8.68 -4.07
C TRP A 218 2.66 9.11 -2.66
N ARG A 219 2.57 8.20 -1.68
CA ARG A 219 2.99 8.51 -0.30
C ARG A 219 4.48 8.81 -0.20
N MET A 220 5.32 8.12 -0.97
CA MET A 220 6.75 8.44 -1.05
C MET A 220 6.95 9.87 -1.59
N ASN A 221 6.32 10.21 -2.70
CA ASN A 221 6.41 11.55 -3.30
C ASN A 221 5.93 12.65 -2.34
N ASP A 222 4.84 12.41 -1.61
CA ASP A 222 4.35 13.35 -0.59
C ASP A 222 5.39 13.58 0.52
N CYS A 223 6.10 12.54 0.97
CA CYS A 223 7.19 12.68 1.92
C CYS A 223 8.38 13.48 1.35
N TYR A 224 8.76 13.23 0.09
CA TYR A 224 9.80 14.01 -0.58
C TYR A 224 9.46 15.50 -0.63
N ARG A 225 8.22 15.86 -0.99
CA ARG A 225 7.73 17.26 -0.95
C ARG A 225 7.84 17.87 0.45
N GLN A 226 7.43 17.12 1.48
CA GLN A 226 7.50 17.60 2.87
C GLN A 226 8.95 17.83 3.33
N MET A 227 9.89 17.02 2.86
CA MET A 227 11.32 17.17 3.13
C MET A 227 12.00 18.24 2.24
N ARG A 228 11.27 18.90 1.34
CA ARG A 228 11.83 19.83 0.35
C ARG A 228 12.92 19.19 -0.52
N MET A 229 12.75 17.91 -0.82
CA MET A 229 13.58 17.18 -1.75
C MET A 229 12.92 17.13 -3.14
N PRO A 230 13.72 17.03 -4.22
CA PRO A 230 13.16 16.73 -5.54
C PRO A 230 12.35 15.44 -5.52
N GLU A 231 11.12 15.48 -6.06
CA GLU A 231 10.30 14.28 -6.14
C GLU A 231 10.91 13.28 -7.11
N PRO A 232 11.03 12.00 -6.74
CA PRO A 232 11.47 10.98 -7.67
C PRO A 232 10.43 10.79 -8.78
N LEU A 233 10.90 10.50 -9.99
CA LEU A 233 10.01 10.18 -11.09
C LEU A 233 9.16 8.94 -10.77
N PHE A 234 7.89 8.99 -11.17
CA PHE A 234 6.99 7.85 -11.03
C PHE A 234 7.55 6.59 -11.67
N GLY A 235 7.52 5.49 -10.93
CA GLY A 235 8.06 4.20 -11.38
C GLY A 235 9.57 4.19 -11.60
N SER A 236 10.32 5.16 -11.02
CA SER A 236 11.77 5.14 -11.04
C SER A 236 12.33 4.02 -10.16
N GLU A 237 13.57 3.64 -10.42
CA GLU A 237 14.28 2.66 -9.59
C GLU A 237 14.31 3.07 -8.12
N THR A 238 14.52 4.36 -7.85
CA THR A 238 14.46 4.95 -6.49
C THR A 238 13.15 4.66 -5.80
N THR A 239 12.02 4.93 -6.46
CA THR A 239 10.69 4.75 -5.88
C THR A 239 10.39 3.27 -5.67
N VAL A 240 10.67 2.43 -6.67
CA VAL A 240 10.45 0.97 -6.57
C VAL A 240 11.33 0.35 -5.47
N ALA A 241 12.59 0.79 -5.34
CA ALA A 241 13.49 0.31 -4.29
C ALA A 241 12.99 0.66 -2.88
N LEU A 242 12.49 1.88 -2.67
CA LEU A 242 11.89 2.29 -1.39
C LEU A 242 10.62 1.50 -1.07
N VAL A 243 9.72 1.32 -2.05
CA VAL A 243 8.52 0.49 -1.91
C VAL A 243 8.93 -0.94 -1.57
N HIS A 244 9.95 -1.48 -2.25
CA HIS A 244 10.45 -2.84 -2.01
C HIS A 244 11.02 -2.99 -0.60
N PHE A 245 11.87 -2.08 -0.16
CA PHE A 245 12.41 -2.08 1.21
C PHE A 245 11.31 -2.10 2.27
N LEU A 246 10.31 -1.23 2.14
CA LEU A 246 9.21 -1.15 3.10
C LEU A 246 8.32 -2.40 3.07
N THR A 247 8.05 -2.96 1.89
CA THR A 247 7.22 -4.16 1.75
C THR A 247 7.94 -5.40 2.27
N VAL A 248 9.25 -5.52 2.03
CA VAL A 248 10.09 -6.60 2.62
C VAL A 248 10.13 -6.47 4.15
N THR A 249 10.27 -5.25 4.68
CA THR A 249 10.21 -5.01 6.13
C THR A 249 8.86 -5.47 6.72
N ALA A 250 7.79 -5.41 5.94
CA ALA A 250 6.46 -5.88 6.32
C ALA A 250 6.16 -7.35 5.94
N GLN A 251 7.14 -8.09 5.43
CA GLN A 251 6.95 -9.45 4.97
C GLN A 251 6.31 -10.35 6.02
N GLY A 252 5.39 -11.21 5.57
CA GLY A 252 4.64 -12.16 6.40
C GLY A 252 3.39 -11.58 7.07
N GLU A 253 3.22 -10.26 7.08
CA GLU A 253 1.99 -9.65 7.62
C GLU A 253 0.81 -9.93 6.70
N PRO A 254 -0.36 -10.33 7.23
CA PRO A 254 -1.57 -10.42 6.43
C PRO A 254 -1.94 -9.05 5.84
N TYR A 255 -2.12 -9.00 4.54
CA TYR A 255 -2.55 -7.77 3.85
C TYR A 255 -3.98 -7.40 4.24
N ARG A 256 -4.19 -6.19 4.68
CA ARG A 256 -5.48 -5.66 5.16
C ARG A 256 -5.97 -4.44 4.38
N GLY A 257 -5.33 -4.16 3.27
CA GLY A 257 -5.80 -3.13 2.35
C GLY A 257 -6.68 -3.71 1.22
N PRO A 258 -7.17 -2.85 0.34
CA PRO A 258 -7.12 -1.40 0.45
C PRO A 258 -7.79 -0.90 1.73
N SER A 259 -7.28 0.19 2.32
CA SER A 259 -7.78 0.65 3.61
C SER A 259 -8.22 2.10 3.61
N ILE A 260 -8.77 2.55 4.75
CA ILE A 260 -9.06 3.95 5.01
C ILE A 260 -8.04 4.46 6.02
N LYS A 261 -7.46 5.62 5.74
CA LYS A 261 -6.49 6.32 6.60
C LYS A 261 -6.89 7.78 6.78
N ARG A 262 -6.48 8.34 7.90
CA ARG A 262 -6.63 9.77 8.19
C ARG A 262 -5.78 10.64 7.27
#